data_ee134a28abda9d9b1c6428662452caec
#
_entry.id   ee134a28abda9d9b1c6428662452caec
#
_cell.length_a   1.000
_cell.length_b   1.000
_cell.length_c   1.000
_cell.angle_alpha   90.00
_cell.angle_beta   90.00
_cell.angle_gamma   90.00
#
_symmetry.space_group_name_H-M   'P 1'
#
loop_
_entity.id
_entity.type
_entity.pdbx_description
1 polymer ?
#
loop_
_entity_poly.entity_id
_entity_poly.type
_entity_poly.pdbx_seq_one_letter_code
_entity_poly.pdbx_strand_id
1 'polypeptide(L)'
;MWVADNWKDYELIDTADGERLERWGKYILVRPDPQIIWKDCATSPLWKKADGIYRRSHTGGGAWVKNDLPAQWQIGYGEDLRFVLRPMGFKHTGLFPEQAANWDWFSGLIRKAKAEDPNRQIKVLNLFAYTGGATMAAAKAGAAVVHVDAAKGIVAQAKENAQLCGLSEAPIRYIVDDCKKFVEREIRRGNKYDGIIMDPPSYGR
;
A
#
# COMPACT_ATOMS: atom_id res chain seq x y z
N MET A 1 12.64 5.60 16.38
CA MET A 1 11.88 4.51 15.70
C MET A 1 10.83 5.19 14.84
N TRP A 2 10.68 4.77 13.58
CA TRP A 2 9.60 5.27 12.72
C TRP A 2 8.36 4.41 12.95
N VAL A 3 7.22 5.04 13.20
CA VAL A 3 5.95 4.37 13.49
C VAL A 3 4.88 4.97 12.58
N ALA A 4 4.00 4.15 12.02
CA ALA A 4 2.90 4.60 11.15
C ALA A 4 1.69 5.02 12.02
N ASP A 5 1.86 6.06 12.85
CA ASP A 5 0.88 6.54 13.83
C ASP A 5 0.08 7.77 13.37
N ASN A 6 0.36 8.30 12.17
CA ASN A 6 -0.34 9.46 11.60
C ASN A 6 -1.65 9.10 10.88
N TRP A 7 -2.11 7.85 10.97
CA TRP A 7 -3.37 7.44 10.41
C TRP A 7 -4.56 7.99 11.20
N LYS A 8 -5.51 8.63 10.49
CA LYS A 8 -6.84 8.98 11.03
C LYS A 8 -7.90 7.96 10.63
N ASP A 9 -7.77 7.41 9.43
CA ASP A 9 -8.72 6.48 8.82
C ASP A 9 -8.35 5.00 8.98
N TYR A 10 -7.21 4.69 9.58
CA TYR A 10 -6.81 3.33 9.87
C TYR A 10 -6.39 3.19 11.33
N GLU A 11 -6.72 2.06 11.94
CA GLU A 11 -6.32 1.71 13.30
C GLU A 11 -6.25 0.18 13.45
N LEU A 12 -5.15 -0.31 14.01
CA LEU A 12 -5.07 -1.67 14.52
C LEU A 12 -5.67 -1.67 15.94
N ILE A 13 -6.89 -2.19 16.08
CA ILE A 13 -7.67 -2.10 17.32
C ILE A 13 -7.24 -3.17 18.32
N ASP A 14 -7.08 -4.41 17.84
CA ASP A 14 -6.79 -5.57 18.69
C ASP A 14 -6.17 -6.70 17.87
N THR A 15 -5.48 -7.60 18.54
CA THR A 15 -4.82 -8.76 17.91
C THR A 15 -4.94 -9.98 18.80
N ALA A 16 -5.47 -11.08 18.27
CA ALA A 16 -5.62 -12.35 18.99
C ALA A 16 -5.77 -13.54 18.04
N ASP A 17 -5.37 -14.71 18.46
CA ASP A 17 -5.67 -16.00 17.80
C ASP A 17 -5.29 -16.08 16.30
N GLY A 18 -4.20 -15.43 15.93
CA GLY A 18 -3.74 -15.38 14.53
C GLY A 18 -4.51 -14.40 13.66
N GLU A 19 -5.27 -13.48 14.26
CA GLU A 19 -6.08 -12.49 13.57
C GLU A 19 -5.85 -11.08 14.10
N ARG A 20 -6.10 -10.11 13.26
CA ARG A 20 -6.12 -8.69 13.60
C ARG A 20 -7.49 -8.11 13.37
N LEU A 21 -7.92 -7.30 14.32
CA LEU A 21 -9.11 -6.47 14.27
C LEU A 21 -8.68 -5.06 13.90
N GLU A 22 -9.21 -4.55 12.81
CA GLU A 22 -8.77 -3.29 12.22
C GLU A 22 -9.97 -2.40 11.88
N ARG A 23 -9.79 -1.09 12.04
CA ARG A 23 -10.69 -0.07 11.48
C ARG A 23 -10.12 0.48 10.19
N TRP A 24 -10.93 0.50 9.14
CA TRP A 24 -10.61 1.01 7.81
C TRP A 24 -11.66 2.05 7.39
N GLY A 25 -11.43 3.30 7.70
CA GLY A 25 -12.43 4.36 7.65
C GLY A 25 -13.50 4.11 8.72
N LYS A 26 -14.72 3.87 8.30
CA LYS A 26 -15.84 3.52 9.20
C LYS A 26 -16.07 2.01 9.36
N TYR A 27 -15.36 1.17 8.62
CA TYR A 27 -15.57 -0.28 8.60
C TYR A 27 -14.59 -1.01 9.50
N ILE A 28 -15.09 -2.05 10.17
CA ILE A 28 -14.33 -2.93 11.05
C ILE A 28 -14.08 -4.26 10.33
N LEU A 29 -12.81 -4.64 10.21
CA LEU A 29 -12.39 -5.85 9.52
C LEU A 29 -11.65 -6.80 10.46
N VAL A 30 -11.89 -8.11 10.27
CA VAL A 30 -11.09 -9.18 10.86
C VAL A 30 -10.35 -9.90 9.74
N ARG A 31 -9.04 -9.95 9.85
CA ARG A 31 -8.18 -10.58 8.83
C ARG A 31 -7.10 -11.44 9.48
N PRO A 32 -6.69 -12.56 8.85
CA PRO A 32 -5.65 -13.43 9.38
C PRO A 32 -4.27 -12.76 9.32
N ASP A 33 -3.53 -12.89 10.41
CA ASP A 33 -2.13 -12.52 10.48
C ASP A 33 -1.33 -13.61 11.22
N PRO A 34 -0.50 -14.40 10.51
CA PRO A 34 0.24 -15.50 11.10
C PRO A 34 1.36 -15.06 12.05
N GLN A 35 1.67 -13.78 12.13
CA GLN A 35 2.64 -13.25 13.10
C GLN A 35 2.05 -13.12 14.51
N ILE A 36 0.72 -13.14 14.61
CA ILE A 36 -0.01 -13.08 15.88
C ILE A 36 -0.09 -14.49 16.46
N ILE A 37 0.84 -14.82 17.38
CA ILE A 37 0.98 -16.16 17.95
C ILE A 37 0.31 -16.31 19.33
N TRP A 38 -0.08 -15.22 19.96
CA TRP A 38 -0.77 -15.22 21.26
C TRP A 38 -2.25 -15.58 21.11
N LYS A 39 -2.79 -16.24 22.12
CA LYS A 39 -4.15 -16.81 22.13
C LYS A 39 -4.96 -16.27 23.30
N ASP A 40 -6.29 -16.39 23.18
CA ASP A 40 -7.25 -16.12 24.25
C ASP A 40 -7.09 -14.72 24.89
N CYS A 41 -6.65 -13.74 24.09
CA CYS A 41 -6.38 -12.38 24.56
C CYS A 41 -7.22 -11.31 23.84
N ALA A 42 -8.25 -11.70 23.10
CA ALA A 42 -9.19 -10.77 22.47
C ALA A 42 -9.94 -9.96 23.53
N THR A 43 -9.72 -8.64 23.53
CA THR A 43 -10.28 -7.75 24.57
C THR A 43 -11.37 -6.84 24.02
N SER A 44 -11.31 -6.49 22.74
CA SER A 44 -12.23 -5.53 22.15
C SER A 44 -13.61 -6.14 21.87
N PRO A 45 -14.72 -5.48 22.29
CA PRO A 45 -16.07 -5.90 21.94
C PRO A 45 -16.37 -5.78 20.43
N LEU A 46 -15.52 -5.08 19.67
CA LEU A 46 -15.68 -4.86 18.23
C LEU A 46 -15.43 -6.12 17.41
N TRP A 47 -14.77 -7.17 17.94
CA TRP A 47 -14.67 -8.46 17.30
C TRP A 47 -16.04 -9.02 16.83
N LYS A 48 -17.08 -8.79 17.64
CA LYS A 48 -18.46 -9.23 17.36
C LYS A 48 -19.20 -8.32 16.38
N LYS A 49 -18.66 -7.14 16.08
CA LYS A 49 -19.28 -6.10 15.24
C LYS A 49 -18.56 -5.89 13.91
N ALA A 50 -17.64 -6.79 13.54
CA ALA A 50 -16.90 -6.68 12.29
C ALA A 50 -17.86 -6.65 11.09
N ASP A 51 -17.62 -5.73 10.15
CA ASP A 51 -18.35 -5.61 8.88
C ASP A 51 -17.80 -6.60 7.84
N GLY A 52 -16.51 -6.91 7.90
CA GLY A 52 -15.85 -7.86 7.02
C GLY A 52 -14.98 -8.84 7.80
N ILE A 53 -15.13 -10.14 7.52
CA ILE A 53 -14.32 -11.22 8.11
C ILE A 53 -13.76 -12.08 7.00
N TYR A 54 -12.44 -12.10 6.85
CA TYR A 54 -11.75 -12.97 5.91
C TYR A 54 -11.16 -14.18 6.64
N ARG A 55 -11.42 -15.38 6.14
CA ARG A 55 -10.88 -16.63 6.67
C ARG A 55 -9.99 -17.33 5.64
N ARG A 56 -8.85 -17.86 6.09
CA ARG A 56 -8.00 -18.70 5.25
C ARG A 56 -8.62 -20.07 5.05
N SER A 57 -8.46 -20.61 3.84
CA SER A 57 -8.76 -22.01 3.54
C SER A 57 -7.55 -22.88 3.91
N HIS A 58 -7.79 -24.13 4.28
CA HIS A 58 -6.75 -25.12 4.54
C HIS A 58 -5.97 -25.51 3.28
N THR A 59 -6.55 -25.30 2.09
CA THR A 59 -5.96 -25.62 0.78
C THR A 59 -5.23 -24.43 0.13
N GLY A 60 -5.10 -23.35 0.86
CA GLY A 60 -4.56 -22.07 0.35
C GLY A 60 -5.66 -21.10 -0.10
N GLY A 61 -5.33 -19.82 -0.16
CA GLY A 61 -6.31 -18.75 -0.42
C GLY A 61 -7.24 -18.51 0.77
N GLY A 62 -8.52 -18.27 0.51
CA GLY A 62 -9.55 -17.99 1.52
C GLY A 62 -10.72 -17.21 0.93
N ALA A 63 -11.64 -16.80 1.80
CA ALA A 63 -12.84 -16.05 1.42
C ALA A 63 -13.29 -15.07 2.52
N TRP A 64 -14.04 -14.07 2.10
CA TRP A 64 -14.82 -13.23 3.01
C TRP A 64 -16.05 -14.02 3.48
N VAL A 65 -16.01 -14.53 4.70
CA VAL A 65 -17.13 -15.31 5.30
C VAL A 65 -18.22 -14.38 5.85
N LYS A 66 -17.88 -13.13 6.14
CA LYS A 66 -18.80 -12.01 6.34
C LYS A 66 -18.35 -10.87 5.45
N ASN A 67 -19.23 -10.26 4.69
CA ASN A 67 -18.91 -9.18 3.77
C ASN A 67 -20.08 -8.19 3.66
N ASP A 68 -20.28 -7.40 4.72
CA ASP A 68 -21.21 -6.26 4.74
C ASP A 68 -20.51 -4.98 4.23
N LEU A 69 -19.37 -5.15 3.56
CA LEU A 69 -18.57 -4.06 3.02
C LEU A 69 -19.14 -3.59 1.67
N PRO A 70 -18.98 -2.32 1.32
CA PRO A 70 -19.28 -1.85 -0.04
C PRO A 70 -18.31 -2.45 -1.05
N ALA A 71 -18.65 -2.39 -2.34
CA ALA A 71 -17.75 -2.81 -3.41
C ALA A 71 -16.42 -2.05 -3.39
N GLN A 72 -16.45 -0.80 -2.92
CA GLN A 72 -15.25 0.01 -2.67
C GLN A 72 -15.54 1.14 -1.69
N TRP A 73 -14.49 1.60 -1.00
CA TRP A 73 -14.52 2.82 -0.18
C TRP A 73 -13.15 3.49 -0.23
N GLN A 74 -13.02 4.63 0.43
CA GLN A 74 -11.76 5.39 0.44
C GLN A 74 -11.29 5.61 1.87
N ILE A 75 -9.96 5.67 2.03
CA ILE A 75 -9.29 6.17 3.24
C ILE A 75 -8.21 7.17 2.87
N GLY A 76 -7.88 8.03 3.82
CA GLY A 76 -6.84 9.04 3.69
C GLY A 76 -5.66 8.80 4.61
N TYR A 77 -4.48 9.25 4.18
CA TYR A 77 -3.31 9.39 5.01
C TYR A 77 -2.78 10.82 4.92
N GLY A 78 -2.61 11.45 6.09
CA GLY A 78 -2.32 12.88 6.14
C GLY A 78 -3.41 13.70 5.44
N GLU A 79 -3.03 14.84 4.87
CA GLU A 79 -3.97 15.74 4.19
C GLU A 79 -4.13 15.39 2.70
N ASP A 80 -3.12 14.82 2.08
CA ASP A 80 -2.97 14.76 0.63
C ASP A 80 -3.16 13.38 -0.01
N LEU A 81 -2.97 12.30 0.74
CA LEU A 81 -3.05 10.96 0.18
C LEU A 81 -4.44 10.36 0.38
N ARG A 82 -5.01 9.81 -0.70
CA ARG A 82 -6.30 9.13 -0.72
C ARG A 82 -6.18 7.84 -1.50
N PHE A 83 -6.81 6.78 -0.98
CA PHE A 83 -6.70 5.45 -1.56
C PHE A 83 -8.05 4.77 -1.65
N VAL A 84 -8.33 4.14 -2.79
CA VAL A 84 -9.46 3.24 -2.96
C VAL A 84 -9.14 1.90 -2.35
N LEU A 85 -10.06 1.39 -1.56
CA LEU A 85 -10.03 0.04 -0.99
C LEU A 85 -11.15 -0.81 -1.58
N ARG A 86 -10.88 -2.10 -1.75
CA ARG A 86 -11.83 -3.09 -2.27
C ARG A 86 -11.66 -4.41 -1.51
N PRO A 87 -12.75 -5.10 -1.13
CA PRO A 87 -12.65 -6.49 -0.69
C PRO A 87 -12.21 -7.33 -1.89
N MET A 88 -10.96 -7.80 -1.87
CA MET A 88 -10.41 -8.63 -2.94
C MET A 88 -10.66 -10.11 -2.68
N GLY A 89 -10.44 -10.98 -3.66
CA GLY A 89 -10.53 -12.44 -3.50
C GLY A 89 -9.48 -13.04 -2.55
N PHE A 90 -8.66 -12.19 -1.93
CA PHE A 90 -7.67 -12.54 -0.90
C PHE A 90 -7.72 -11.52 0.24
N LYS A 91 -6.98 -11.77 1.33
CA LYS A 91 -7.07 -10.98 2.57
C LYS A 91 -6.75 -9.49 2.45
N HIS A 92 -6.12 -9.06 1.35
CA HIS A 92 -5.70 -7.68 1.16
C HIS A 92 -6.85 -6.81 0.63
N THR A 93 -6.89 -5.56 1.07
CA THR A 93 -7.94 -4.59 0.72
C THR A 93 -7.46 -3.52 -0.24
N GLY A 94 -6.21 -3.59 -0.68
CA GLY A 94 -5.62 -2.64 -1.62
C GLY A 94 -4.59 -1.71 -1.00
N LEU A 95 -4.25 -1.84 0.29
CA LEU A 95 -3.23 -1.01 0.93
C LEU A 95 -2.55 -1.77 2.07
N PHE A 96 -1.32 -1.37 2.38
CA PHE A 96 -0.52 -1.80 3.53
C PHE A 96 -0.24 -0.58 4.43
N PRO A 97 -1.05 -0.36 5.47
CA PRO A 97 -0.95 0.86 6.29
C PRO A 97 0.38 1.00 7.02
N GLU A 98 1.02 -0.10 7.36
CA GLU A 98 2.34 -0.14 8.00
C GLU A 98 3.43 0.52 7.16
N GLN A 99 3.26 0.55 5.84
CA GLN A 99 4.20 1.19 4.92
C GLN A 99 4.22 2.72 5.03
N ALA A 100 3.25 3.32 5.71
CA ALA A 100 3.19 4.77 5.88
C ALA A 100 4.43 5.33 6.62
N ALA A 101 5.03 4.57 7.52
CA ALA A 101 6.30 4.93 8.15
C ALA A 101 7.42 5.13 7.11
N ASN A 102 7.49 4.25 6.11
CA ASN A 102 8.43 4.38 5.00
C ASN A 102 8.07 5.57 4.10
N TRP A 103 6.76 5.81 3.86
CA TRP A 103 6.31 6.95 3.05
C TRP A 103 6.74 8.27 3.67
N ASP A 104 6.60 8.46 4.96
CA ASP A 104 7.03 9.66 5.68
C ASP A 104 8.54 9.84 5.58
N TRP A 105 9.29 8.76 5.82
CA TRP A 105 10.75 8.77 5.77
C TRP A 105 11.30 9.21 4.41
N PHE A 106 10.97 8.47 3.33
CA PHE A 106 11.54 8.80 2.02
C PHE A 106 10.96 10.09 1.42
N SER A 107 9.71 10.47 1.76
CA SER A 107 9.14 11.75 1.36
C SER A 107 9.92 12.91 1.98
N GLY A 108 10.37 12.76 3.22
CA GLY A 108 11.26 13.73 3.87
C GLY A 108 12.58 13.87 3.12
N LEU A 109 13.20 12.77 2.68
CA LEU A 109 14.44 12.80 1.89
C LEU A 109 14.24 13.48 0.53
N ILE A 110 13.15 13.18 -0.16
CA ILE A 110 12.81 13.79 -1.46
C ILE A 110 12.62 15.30 -1.29
N ARG A 111 11.82 15.73 -0.31
CA ARG A 111 11.58 17.16 -0.04
C ARG A 111 12.88 17.89 0.31
N LYS A 112 13.75 17.27 1.11
CA LYS A 112 15.06 17.83 1.43
C LYS A 112 15.91 18.05 0.17
N ALA A 113 16.05 17.02 -0.67
CA ALA A 113 16.80 17.12 -1.92
C ALA A 113 16.22 18.18 -2.89
N LYS A 114 14.88 18.34 -2.92
CA LYS A 114 14.21 19.38 -3.70
C LYS A 114 14.42 20.78 -3.11
N ALA A 115 14.54 20.91 -1.79
CA ALA A 115 14.85 22.21 -1.16
C ALA A 115 16.29 22.65 -1.42
N GLU A 116 17.24 21.70 -1.48
CA GLU A 116 18.66 21.97 -1.82
C GLU A 116 18.83 22.37 -3.30
N ASP A 117 18.08 21.74 -4.21
CA ASP A 117 18.06 22.07 -5.65
C ASP A 117 16.63 21.94 -6.21
N PRO A 118 15.84 23.02 -6.26
CA PRO A 118 14.47 23.01 -6.77
C PRO A 118 14.33 22.53 -8.23
N ASN A 119 15.37 22.74 -9.05
CA ASN A 119 15.37 22.36 -10.47
C ASN A 119 15.76 20.90 -10.69
N ARG A 120 16.37 20.24 -9.71
CA ARG A 120 16.75 18.85 -9.81
C ARG A 120 15.51 17.96 -9.93
N GLN A 121 15.46 17.13 -10.97
CA GLN A 121 14.45 16.08 -11.08
C GLN A 121 14.90 14.86 -10.26
N ILE A 122 14.23 14.60 -9.15
CA ILE A 122 14.45 13.39 -8.35
C ILE A 122 13.70 12.23 -9.03
N LYS A 123 14.44 11.19 -9.43
CA LYS A 123 13.89 10.01 -10.12
C LYS A 123 13.81 8.84 -9.16
N VAL A 124 12.60 8.30 -8.96
CA VAL A 124 12.35 7.16 -8.09
C VAL A 124 11.82 5.98 -8.92
N LEU A 125 12.41 4.80 -8.71
CA LEU A 125 11.93 3.54 -9.25
C LEU A 125 11.19 2.79 -8.14
N ASN A 126 9.89 2.55 -8.32
CA ASN A 126 9.08 1.74 -7.40
C ASN A 126 8.73 0.40 -8.07
N LEU A 127 9.30 -0.68 -7.55
CA LEU A 127 9.12 -2.06 -8.00
C LEU A 127 8.17 -2.81 -7.08
N PHE A 128 7.39 -3.77 -7.62
CA PHE A 128 6.30 -4.43 -6.90
C PHE A 128 5.34 -3.40 -6.30
N ALA A 129 5.06 -2.37 -7.13
CA ALA A 129 4.53 -1.11 -6.64
C ALA A 129 3.07 -1.18 -6.18
N TYR A 130 2.40 -2.32 -6.39
CA TYR A 130 1.04 -2.62 -5.97
C TYR A 130 0.07 -1.50 -6.37
N THR A 131 -0.84 -1.09 -5.50
CA THR A 131 -1.81 -0.01 -5.75
C THR A 131 -1.22 1.40 -5.65
N GLY A 132 0.11 1.52 -5.48
CA GLY A 132 0.83 2.76 -5.59
C GLY A 132 0.90 3.62 -4.33
N GLY A 133 0.73 3.07 -3.11
CA GLY A 133 0.88 3.85 -1.89
C GLY A 133 2.20 4.63 -1.84
N ALA A 134 3.33 3.93 -2.00
CA ALA A 134 4.65 4.53 -2.06
C ALA A 134 4.85 5.46 -3.28
N THR A 135 4.23 5.13 -4.42
CA THR A 135 4.26 5.98 -5.63
C THR A 135 3.61 7.33 -5.36
N MET A 136 2.41 7.33 -4.75
CA MET A 136 1.70 8.56 -4.44
C MET A 136 2.48 9.43 -3.44
N ALA A 137 3.04 8.82 -2.41
CA ALA A 137 3.85 9.53 -1.41
C ALA A 137 5.11 10.15 -2.04
N ALA A 138 5.85 9.42 -2.88
CA ALA A 138 7.03 9.93 -3.57
C ALA A 138 6.68 11.05 -4.56
N ALA A 139 5.61 10.92 -5.33
CA ALA A 139 5.17 11.91 -6.29
C ALA A 139 4.68 13.20 -5.59
N LYS A 140 3.92 13.09 -4.48
CA LYS A 140 3.53 14.24 -3.65
C LYS A 140 4.73 14.97 -3.03
N ALA A 141 5.81 14.26 -2.77
CA ALA A 141 7.06 14.85 -2.30
C ALA A 141 7.87 15.53 -3.43
N GLY A 142 7.45 15.41 -4.70
CA GLY A 142 8.06 16.10 -5.85
C GLY A 142 8.98 15.21 -6.72
N ALA A 143 8.90 13.88 -6.57
CA ALA A 143 9.68 12.96 -7.42
C ALA A 143 8.96 12.64 -8.74
N ALA A 144 9.75 12.39 -9.78
CA ALA A 144 9.31 11.65 -10.96
C ALA A 144 9.39 10.14 -10.66
N VAL A 145 8.30 9.42 -10.83
CA VAL A 145 8.22 8.01 -10.38
C VAL A 145 8.00 7.07 -11.55
N VAL A 146 8.78 6.00 -11.62
CA VAL A 146 8.48 4.84 -12.45
C VAL A 146 7.86 3.77 -11.57
N HIS A 147 6.57 3.50 -11.78
CA HIS A 147 5.75 2.54 -11.06
C HIS A 147 5.66 1.24 -11.87
N VAL A 148 6.18 0.16 -11.32
CA VAL A 148 6.23 -1.15 -11.99
C VAL A 148 5.53 -2.22 -11.17
N ASP A 149 4.53 -2.86 -11.76
CA ASP A 149 3.85 -4.03 -11.19
C ASP A 149 3.39 -4.97 -12.32
N ALA A 150 3.37 -6.27 -12.07
CA ALA A 150 3.00 -7.25 -13.07
C ALA A 150 1.49 -7.33 -13.32
N ALA A 151 0.67 -6.92 -12.35
CA ALA A 151 -0.78 -7.08 -12.39
C ALA A 151 -1.48 -5.85 -12.99
N LYS A 152 -1.97 -5.98 -14.23
CA LYS A 152 -2.65 -4.88 -14.97
C LYS A 152 -3.77 -4.20 -14.15
N GLY A 153 -4.61 -4.98 -13.44
CA GLY A 153 -5.71 -4.44 -12.62
C GLY A 153 -5.20 -3.62 -11.42
N ILE A 154 -4.08 -4.02 -10.84
CA ILE A 154 -3.43 -3.32 -9.72
C ILE A 154 -2.82 -1.99 -10.20
N VAL A 155 -2.16 -1.99 -11.35
CA VAL A 155 -1.65 -0.75 -11.97
C VAL A 155 -2.78 0.20 -12.36
N ALA A 156 -3.93 -0.33 -12.78
CA ALA A 156 -5.12 0.50 -13.03
C ALA A 156 -5.62 1.16 -11.73
N GLN A 157 -5.68 0.44 -10.63
CA GLN A 157 -6.03 1.00 -9.32
C GLN A 157 -5.02 2.04 -8.84
N ALA A 158 -3.73 1.87 -9.14
CA ALA A 158 -2.72 2.89 -8.84
C ALA A 158 -2.99 4.21 -9.58
N LYS A 159 -3.49 4.15 -10.83
CA LYS A 159 -3.91 5.35 -11.57
C LYS A 159 -5.15 6.02 -10.95
N GLU A 160 -6.12 5.24 -10.48
CA GLU A 160 -7.26 5.78 -9.73
C GLU A 160 -6.80 6.49 -8.46
N ASN A 161 -5.88 5.90 -7.71
CA ASN A 161 -5.30 6.52 -6.52
C ASN A 161 -4.56 7.82 -6.86
N ALA A 162 -3.86 7.88 -7.99
CA ALA A 162 -3.23 9.12 -8.45
C ALA A 162 -4.25 10.23 -8.72
N GLN A 163 -5.38 9.90 -9.35
CA GLN A 163 -6.46 10.87 -9.58
C GLN A 163 -7.02 11.40 -8.25
N LEU A 164 -7.29 10.52 -7.29
CA LEU A 164 -7.77 10.90 -5.96
C LEU A 164 -6.79 11.77 -5.17
N CYS A 165 -5.49 11.56 -5.38
CA CYS A 165 -4.44 12.37 -4.78
C CYS A 165 -4.17 13.69 -5.53
N GLY A 166 -4.89 13.98 -6.62
CA GLY A 166 -4.62 15.17 -7.47
C GLY A 166 -3.28 15.07 -8.20
N LEU A 167 -2.85 13.86 -8.57
CA LEU A 167 -1.57 13.55 -9.21
C LEU A 167 -1.72 13.08 -10.67
N SER A 168 -2.86 13.40 -11.33
CA SER A 168 -3.10 12.99 -12.71
C SER A 168 -2.03 13.49 -13.69
N GLU A 169 -1.52 14.70 -13.45
CA GLU A 169 -0.50 15.34 -14.28
C GLU A 169 0.92 15.19 -13.70
N ALA A 170 1.07 14.45 -12.60
CA ALA A 170 2.39 14.22 -12.02
C ALA A 170 3.24 13.32 -12.93
N PRO A 171 4.57 13.46 -12.91
CA PRO A 171 5.46 12.67 -13.75
C PRO A 171 5.57 11.21 -13.25
N ILE A 172 4.47 10.47 -13.33
CA ILE A 172 4.38 9.06 -12.96
C ILE A 172 4.26 8.21 -14.22
N ARG A 173 5.22 7.33 -14.43
CA ARG A 173 5.21 6.38 -15.54
C ARG A 173 4.76 5.01 -15.03
N TYR A 174 3.59 4.55 -15.46
CA TYR A 174 3.02 3.25 -15.07
C TYR A 174 3.44 2.16 -16.06
N ILE A 175 3.99 1.08 -15.54
CA ILE A 175 4.50 -0.07 -16.30
C ILE A 175 3.84 -1.34 -15.78
N VAL A 176 3.18 -2.07 -16.67
CA VAL A 176 2.68 -3.43 -16.41
C VAL A 176 3.73 -4.39 -16.94
N ASP A 177 4.57 -4.94 -16.05
CA ASP A 177 5.66 -5.81 -16.43
C ASP A 177 6.23 -6.60 -15.26
N ASP A 178 6.94 -7.67 -15.54
CA ASP A 178 7.79 -8.36 -14.57
C ASP A 178 8.94 -7.43 -14.12
N CYS A 179 9.07 -7.25 -12.80
CA CYS A 179 10.05 -6.31 -12.24
C CYS A 179 11.49 -6.66 -12.63
N LYS A 180 11.86 -7.94 -12.63
CA LYS A 180 13.20 -8.39 -13.02
C LYS A 180 13.50 -8.05 -14.47
N LYS A 181 12.59 -8.41 -15.37
CA LYS A 181 12.71 -8.10 -16.80
C LYS A 181 12.78 -6.60 -17.06
N PHE A 182 11.99 -5.82 -16.31
CA PHE A 182 12.05 -4.36 -16.41
C PHE A 182 13.41 -3.83 -16.01
N VAL A 183 13.94 -4.23 -14.85
CA VAL A 183 15.26 -3.80 -14.35
C VAL A 183 16.37 -4.18 -15.32
N GLU A 184 16.38 -5.40 -15.87
CA GLU A 184 17.35 -5.83 -16.88
C GLU A 184 17.34 -4.92 -18.12
N ARG A 185 16.17 -4.43 -18.55
CA ARG A 185 16.07 -3.46 -19.65
C ARG A 185 16.59 -2.08 -19.26
N GLU A 186 16.30 -1.62 -18.06
CA GLU A 186 16.78 -0.32 -17.58
C GLU A 186 18.32 -0.29 -17.45
N ILE A 187 18.93 -1.39 -17.00
CA ILE A 187 20.40 -1.56 -16.98
C ILE A 187 20.96 -1.46 -18.39
N ARG A 188 20.40 -2.19 -19.37
CA ARG A 188 20.88 -2.13 -20.77
C ARG A 188 20.73 -0.73 -21.41
N ARG A 189 19.73 0.06 -20.96
CA ARG A 189 19.51 1.43 -21.41
C ARG A 189 20.39 2.46 -20.69
N GLY A 190 21.10 2.05 -19.65
CA GLY A 190 21.91 2.94 -18.83
C GLY A 190 21.09 3.92 -17.99
N ASN A 191 19.79 3.65 -17.76
CA ASN A 191 18.94 4.49 -16.93
C ASN A 191 19.36 4.42 -15.47
N LYS A 192 19.30 5.57 -14.80
CA LYS A 192 19.66 5.71 -13.38
C LYS A 192 18.55 6.40 -12.61
N TYR A 193 18.47 6.08 -11.32
CA TYR A 193 17.48 6.57 -10.38
C TYR A 193 18.18 7.09 -9.13
N ASP A 194 17.60 8.12 -8.49
CA ASP A 194 18.08 8.65 -7.22
C ASP A 194 17.67 7.77 -6.04
N GLY A 195 16.54 7.06 -6.17
CA GLY A 195 16.05 6.14 -5.17
C GLY A 195 15.32 4.95 -5.79
N ILE A 196 15.41 3.80 -5.11
CA ILE A 196 14.67 2.58 -5.46
C ILE A 196 13.84 2.19 -4.24
N ILE A 197 12.54 2.01 -4.45
CA ILE A 197 11.60 1.46 -3.46
C ILE A 197 11.20 0.09 -3.97
N MET A 198 11.31 -0.94 -3.13
CA MET A 198 10.84 -2.28 -3.48
C MET A 198 10.43 -3.06 -2.24
N ASP A 199 9.32 -3.76 -2.37
CA ASP A 199 8.79 -4.69 -1.38
C ASP A 199 8.39 -5.98 -2.10
N PRO A 200 9.37 -6.85 -2.42
CA PRO A 200 9.13 -8.05 -3.20
C PRO A 200 8.34 -9.07 -2.39
N PRO A 201 7.44 -9.85 -3.04
CA PRO A 201 6.77 -10.95 -2.37
C PRO A 201 7.79 -12.00 -1.91
N SER A 202 7.55 -12.60 -0.74
CA SER A 202 8.40 -13.66 -0.18
C SER A 202 8.44 -14.94 -1.03
N TYR A 203 7.54 -15.06 -2.01
CA TYR A 203 7.45 -16.15 -2.96
C TYR A 203 7.68 -15.61 -4.37
N GLY A 204 8.95 -15.49 -4.76
CA GLY A 204 9.32 -15.32 -6.16
C GLY A 204 9.36 -16.70 -6.83
N ARG A 205 8.49 -16.96 -7.77
CA ARG A 205 8.65 -18.06 -8.74
C ARG A 205 9.11 -17.50 -10.06
#